data_209e6906f04d5118c2b7762a88eab62e
#
_entry.id   209e6906f04d5118c2b7762a88eab62e
#
_cell.length_a   1.000
_cell.length_b   1.000
_cell.length_c   1.000
_cell.angle_alpha   90.00
_cell.angle_beta   90.00
_cell.angle_gamma   90.00
#
_symmetry.space_group_name_H-M   'P 1'
#
loop_
_entity.id
_entity.type
_entity.pdbx_description
1 polymer ?
#
loop_
_entity_poly.entity_id
_entity_poly.type
_entity_poly.pdbx_seq_one_letter_code
_entity_poly.pdbx_strand_id
1 'polypeptide(L)'
;MDTVFKDGKTTYDTVFHQVRDFELTNQFGQKVKLSDVKSRFVVIDFFFTSCPTICPKLTTNLKMLQEAFEKNDTLIQIFSITVDPERDTVNAIKQYANKFEINPDNWWILTGDKKEIYDLARHELFVSVTQGNGGPDDFVHTEKIVLLDKERFIRGYYNGLDTTAIGKLAGDIATINIAKDRRKPGLLKRLFSGQDH
;
A
#
# COMPACT_ATOMS: atom_id res chain seq x y z
N MET A 1 -5.04 18.31 13.00
CA MET A 1 -4.83 18.46 14.45
C MET A 1 -6.05 19.15 14.96
N ASP A 2 -6.91 18.44 15.66
CA ASP A 2 -8.06 19.05 16.32
C ASP A 2 -7.65 19.42 17.74
N THR A 3 -7.88 20.68 18.09
CA THR A 3 -7.55 21.21 19.40
C THR A 3 -8.76 21.04 20.32
N VAL A 4 -8.68 20.17 21.31
CA VAL A 4 -9.75 19.98 22.28
C VAL A 4 -9.39 20.72 23.58
N PHE A 5 -10.24 21.66 23.99
CA PHE A 5 -10.13 22.34 25.28
C PHE A 5 -10.88 21.52 26.33
N LYS A 6 -10.17 20.96 27.29
CA LYS A 6 -10.75 20.30 28.46
C LYS A 6 -9.98 20.72 29.71
N ASP A 7 -10.71 21.17 30.72
CA ASP A 7 -10.20 21.55 32.07
C ASP A 7 -9.01 22.52 32.06
N GLY A 8 -9.05 23.56 31.19
CA GLY A 8 -8.02 24.60 31.17
C GLY A 8 -6.66 24.15 30.63
N LYS A 9 -6.54 22.93 30.08
CA LYS A 9 -5.36 22.41 29.39
C LYS A 9 -5.66 22.16 27.92
N THR A 10 -4.79 22.68 27.07
CA THR A 10 -4.83 22.38 25.65
C THR A 10 -4.25 20.99 25.45
N THR A 11 -5.11 19.99 25.15
CA THR A 11 -4.67 18.67 24.72
C THR A 11 -4.75 18.59 23.20
N TYR A 12 -3.67 18.17 22.58
CA TYR A 12 -3.63 17.91 21.15
C TYR A 12 -4.01 16.45 20.90
N ASP A 13 -5.23 16.22 20.38
CA ASP A 13 -5.59 14.90 19.88
C ASP A 13 -4.99 14.73 18.48
N THR A 14 -4.04 13.81 18.36
CA THR A 14 -3.48 13.46 17.07
C THR A 14 -4.42 12.46 16.39
N VAL A 15 -5.30 12.97 15.55
CA VAL A 15 -6.13 12.11 14.69
C VAL A 15 -5.23 11.59 13.58
N PHE A 16 -4.94 10.28 13.59
CA PHE A 16 -4.23 9.62 12.50
C PHE A 16 -5.20 9.37 11.35
N HIS A 17 -4.79 9.74 10.14
CA HIS A 17 -5.59 9.48 8.94
C HIS A 17 -5.63 7.98 8.64
N GLN A 18 -6.82 7.42 8.65
CA GLN A 18 -7.10 6.04 8.24
C GLN A 18 -7.64 6.06 6.81
N VAL A 19 -6.97 5.36 5.91
CA VAL A 19 -7.37 5.27 4.50
C VAL A 19 -8.75 4.61 4.40
N ARG A 20 -9.69 5.27 3.68
CA ARG A 20 -11.04 4.75 3.43
C ARG A 20 -10.98 3.47 2.61
N ASP A 21 -12.01 2.65 2.75
CA ASP A 21 -12.19 1.50 1.86
C ASP A 21 -12.46 1.97 0.44
N PHE A 22 -11.91 1.27 -0.55
CA PHE A 22 -12.12 1.53 -1.96
C PHE A 22 -12.31 0.20 -2.70
N GLU A 23 -12.94 0.25 -3.86
CA GLU A 23 -13.18 -0.91 -4.71
C GLU A 23 -12.60 -0.66 -6.10
N LEU A 24 -11.69 -1.53 -6.53
CA LEU A 24 -11.08 -1.51 -7.86
C LEU A 24 -11.20 -2.89 -8.52
N THR A 25 -10.74 -3.01 -9.77
CA THR A 25 -10.79 -4.25 -10.53
C THR A 25 -9.37 -4.79 -10.70
N ASN A 26 -9.15 -6.06 -10.33
CA ASN A 26 -7.83 -6.68 -10.46
C ASN A 26 -7.57 -7.22 -11.89
N GLN A 27 -6.36 -7.74 -12.12
CA GLN A 27 -5.92 -8.32 -13.39
C GLN A 27 -6.71 -9.55 -13.86
N PHE A 28 -7.60 -10.07 -13.03
CA PHE A 28 -8.52 -11.17 -13.38
C PHE A 28 -9.95 -10.69 -13.66
N GLY A 29 -10.19 -9.36 -13.63
CA GLY A 29 -11.51 -8.77 -13.81
C GLY A 29 -12.42 -8.86 -12.58
N GLN A 30 -11.87 -9.22 -11.41
CA GLN A 30 -12.62 -9.31 -10.17
C GLN A 30 -12.62 -7.97 -9.45
N LYS A 31 -13.76 -7.59 -8.88
CA LYS A 31 -13.86 -6.46 -7.96
C LYS A 31 -13.21 -6.82 -6.64
N VAL A 32 -12.29 -5.99 -6.18
CA VAL A 32 -11.55 -6.18 -4.93
C VAL A 32 -11.56 -4.89 -4.12
N LYS A 33 -11.57 -5.04 -2.78
CA LYS A 33 -11.59 -3.92 -1.82
C LYS A 33 -10.34 -3.94 -0.97
N LEU A 34 -9.97 -2.78 -0.43
CA LEU A 34 -8.94 -2.71 0.60
C LEU A 34 -9.29 -3.58 1.81
N SER A 35 -10.59 -3.70 2.13
CA SER A 35 -11.10 -4.54 3.23
C SER A 35 -10.96 -6.04 2.98
N ASP A 36 -10.75 -6.50 1.75
CA ASP A 36 -10.60 -7.94 1.44
C ASP A 36 -9.24 -8.47 1.95
N VAL A 37 -8.27 -7.59 2.13
CA VAL A 37 -6.91 -7.94 2.60
C VAL A 37 -6.69 -7.59 4.07
N LYS A 38 -7.73 -7.78 4.89
CA LYS A 38 -7.65 -7.56 6.35
C LYS A 38 -6.48 -8.33 6.96
N SER A 39 -5.85 -7.70 7.96
CA SER A 39 -4.71 -8.26 8.68
C SER A 39 -3.40 -8.35 7.90
N ARG A 40 -3.32 -7.80 6.69
CA ARG A 40 -2.08 -7.64 5.93
C ARG A 40 -1.57 -6.20 6.01
N PHE A 41 -0.27 -6.01 5.88
CA PHE A 41 0.29 -4.72 5.50
C PHE A 41 0.02 -4.51 4.03
N VAL A 42 -0.38 -3.30 3.65
CA VAL A 42 -0.66 -2.99 2.24
C VAL A 42 0.38 -2.02 1.71
N VAL A 43 1.00 -2.39 0.62
CA VAL A 43 1.99 -1.60 -0.10
C VAL A 43 1.34 -1.10 -1.38
N ILE A 44 1.26 0.21 -1.58
CA ILE A 44 0.55 0.79 -2.73
C ILE A 44 1.51 1.62 -3.55
N ASP A 45 1.51 1.40 -4.87
CA ASP A 45 2.18 2.23 -5.87
C ASP A 45 1.23 2.58 -7.02
N PHE A 46 1.63 3.58 -7.79
CA PHE A 46 0.92 4.02 -8.98
C PHE A 46 1.80 3.87 -10.21
N PHE A 47 1.23 3.34 -11.29
CA PHE A 47 1.95 3.05 -12.53
C PHE A 47 1.03 3.21 -13.75
N PHE A 48 1.56 2.99 -14.95
CA PHE A 48 0.79 2.73 -16.16
C PHE A 48 1.58 1.81 -17.10
N THR A 49 0.86 0.96 -17.85
CA THR A 49 1.50 -0.15 -18.59
C THR A 49 2.40 0.31 -19.75
N SER A 50 2.10 1.48 -20.34
CA SER A 50 2.84 2.06 -21.46
C SER A 50 4.03 2.93 -21.03
N CYS A 51 4.33 3.03 -19.73
CA CYS A 51 5.49 3.78 -19.24
C CYS A 51 6.81 3.11 -19.68
N PRO A 52 7.67 3.83 -20.43
CA PRO A 52 8.89 3.20 -20.96
C PRO A 52 10.07 3.23 -19.98
N THR A 53 10.00 3.98 -18.89
CA THR A 53 11.17 4.34 -18.07
C THR A 53 11.08 3.90 -16.62
N ILE A 54 10.28 4.60 -15.81
CA ILE A 54 10.30 4.41 -14.34
C ILE A 54 9.46 3.23 -13.88
N CYS A 55 8.30 2.96 -14.49
CA CYS A 55 7.41 1.90 -14.06
C CYS A 55 8.04 0.50 -14.13
N PRO A 56 8.78 0.12 -15.20
CA PRO A 56 9.49 -1.16 -15.21
C PRO A 56 10.48 -1.32 -14.06
N LYS A 57 11.22 -0.25 -13.72
CA LYS A 57 12.17 -0.27 -12.60
C LYS A 57 11.46 -0.37 -11.26
N LEU A 58 10.37 0.40 -11.08
CA LEU A 58 9.52 0.35 -9.89
C LEU A 58 8.97 -1.07 -9.67
N THR A 59 8.41 -1.68 -10.73
CA THR A 59 7.88 -3.04 -10.67
C THR A 59 8.97 -4.06 -10.34
N THR A 60 10.17 -3.93 -10.93
CA THR A 60 11.30 -4.81 -10.60
C THR A 60 11.70 -4.69 -9.13
N ASN A 61 11.73 -3.48 -8.58
CA ASN A 61 12.05 -3.27 -7.18
C ASN A 61 10.95 -3.80 -6.24
N LEU A 62 9.66 -3.65 -6.61
CA LEU A 62 8.56 -4.27 -5.88
C LEU A 62 8.58 -5.81 -5.96
N LYS A 63 9.10 -6.37 -7.07
CA LYS A 63 9.32 -7.82 -7.17
C LYS A 63 10.32 -8.30 -6.12
N MET A 64 11.40 -7.56 -5.86
CA MET A 64 12.33 -7.87 -4.77
C MET A 64 11.63 -7.84 -3.39
N LEU A 65 10.69 -6.90 -3.18
CA LEU A 65 9.89 -6.88 -1.97
C LEU A 65 8.98 -8.11 -1.88
N GLN A 66 8.30 -8.49 -2.96
CA GLN A 66 7.46 -9.69 -3.02
C GLN A 66 8.26 -10.94 -2.64
N GLU A 67 9.44 -11.11 -3.23
CA GLU A 67 10.34 -12.24 -2.98
C GLU A 67 10.85 -12.27 -1.53
N ALA A 68 11.11 -11.11 -0.92
CA ALA A 68 11.51 -11.03 0.48
C ALA A 68 10.45 -11.58 1.45
N PHE A 69 9.18 -11.59 1.04
CA PHE A 69 8.05 -12.12 1.82
C PHE A 69 7.48 -13.44 1.28
N GLU A 70 8.16 -14.11 0.35
CA GLU A 70 7.67 -15.37 -0.26
C GLU A 70 7.31 -16.44 0.78
N LYS A 71 8.09 -16.57 1.86
CA LYS A 71 7.82 -17.53 2.95
C LYS A 71 6.68 -17.09 3.89
N ASN A 72 6.19 -15.87 3.74
CA ASN A 72 5.11 -15.29 4.56
C ASN A 72 4.25 -14.35 3.70
N ASP A 73 3.75 -14.87 2.61
CA ASP A 73 2.96 -14.19 1.58
C ASP A 73 1.65 -13.59 2.12
N THR A 74 1.16 -14.10 3.24
CA THR A 74 -0.02 -13.58 3.93
C THR A 74 0.25 -12.33 4.78
N LEU A 75 1.51 -11.94 4.97
CA LEU A 75 1.86 -10.77 5.78
C LEU A 75 1.64 -9.45 5.03
N ILE A 76 1.92 -9.44 3.72
CA ILE A 76 1.80 -8.27 2.87
C ILE A 76 0.82 -8.47 1.72
N GLN A 77 0.29 -7.37 1.24
CA GLN A 77 -0.41 -7.28 -0.04
C GLN A 77 0.12 -6.08 -0.80
N ILE A 78 0.50 -6.25 -2.06
CA ILE A 78 0.92 -5.17 -2.93
C ILE A 78 -0.24 -4.81 -3.87
N PHE A 79 -0.53 -3.53 -4.00
CA PHE A 79 -1.50 -2.96 -4.92
C PHE A 79 -0.78 -1.99 -5.86
N SER A 80 -0.55 -2.40 -7.09
CA SER A 80 -0.10 -1.49 -8.15
C SER A 80 -1.32 -0.99 -8.91
N ILE A 81 -1.63 0.32 -8.78
CA ILE A 81 -2.85 0.93 -9.29
C ILE A 81 -2.51 1.73 -10.54
N THR A 82 -3.15 1.41 -11.67
CA THR A 82 -2.92 2.20 -12.88
C THR A 82 -3.50 3.61 -12.78
N VAL A 83 -2.79 4.58 -13.31
CA VAL A 83 -3.26 5.96 -13.46
C VAL A 83 -3.82 6.27 -14.85
N ASP A 84 -3.74 5.30 -15.77
CA ASP A 84 -4.29 5.37 -17.12
C ASP A 84 -5.34 4.27 -17.38
N PRO A 85 -6.44 4.21 -16.61
CA PRO A 85 -7.41 3.12 -16.71
C PRO A 85 -8.14 3.07 -18.05
N GLU A 86 -8.12 4.14 -18.84
CA GLU A 86 -8.71 4.18 -20.17
C GLU A 86 -7.95 3.30 -21.18
N ARG A 87 -6.61 3.24 -21.04
CA ARG A 87 -5.75 2.36 -21.86
C ARG A 87 -5.44 1.05 -21.15
N ASP A 88 -5.28 1.08 -19.84
CA ASP A 88 -4.92 -0.05 -19.02
C ASP A 88 -6.15 -0.88 -18.65
N THR A 89 -6.73 -1.51 -19.67
CA THR A 89 -7.84 -2.46 -19.50
C THR A 89 -7.41 -3.68 -18.68
N VAL A 90 -8.35 -4.50 -18.20
CA VAL A 90 -8.07 -5.76 -17.50
C VAL A 90 -7.09 -6.64 -18.26
N ASN A 91 -7.23 -6.72 -19.60
CA ASN A 91 -6.30 -7.49 -20.42
C ASN A 91 -4.90 -6.88 -20.45
N ALA A 92 -4.78 -5.55 -20.54
CA ALA A 92 -3.48 -4.87 -20.56
C ALA A 92 -2.73 -5.07 -19.22
N ILE A 93 -3.41 -4.87 -18.09
CA ILE A 93 -2.79 -5.07 -16.77
C ILE A 93 -2.47 -6.55 -16.49
N LYS A 94 -3.25 -7.50 -17.03
CA LYS A 94 -2.95 -8.93 -16.98
C LYS A 94 -1.67 -9.26 -17.75
N GLN A 95 -1.53 -8.72 -18.97
CA GLN A 95 -0.31 -8.90 -19.76
C GLN A 95 0.91 -8.30 -19.06
N TYR A 96 0.75 -7.14 -18.41
CA TYR A 96 1.79 -6.51 -17.60
C TYR A 96 2.19 -7.40 -16.42
N ALA A 97 1.22 -7.93 -15.67
CA ALA A 97 1.49 -8.85 -14.56
C ALA A 97 2.26 -10.10 -15.02
N ASN A 98 1.87 -10.68 -16.15
CA ASN A 98 2.54 -11.85 -16.72
C ASN A 98 3.98 -11.52 -17.18
N LYS A 99 4.19 -10.35 -17.80
CA LYS A 99 5.52 -9.90 -18.25
C LYS A 99 6.53 -9.81 -17.10
N PHE A 100 6.07 -9.40 -15.93
CA PHE A 100 6.91 -9.26 -14.74
C PHE A 100 6.82 -10.47 -13.79
N GLU A 101 6.14 -11.55 -14.20
CA GLU A 101 5.98 -12.77 -13.39
C GLU A 101 5.47 -12.49 -11.98
N ILE A 102 4.47 -11.60 -11.87
CA ILE A 102 3.90 -11.17 -10.60
C ILE A 102 3.10 -12.32 -10.00
N ASN A 103 3.41 -12.71 -8.76
CA ASN A 103 2.61 -13.68 -8.03
C ASN A 103 1.32 -13.02 -7.52
N PRO A 104 0.13 -13.46 -7.98
CA PRO A 104 -1.14 -12.82 -7.64
C PRO A 104 -1.62 -13.10 -6.21
N ASP A 105 -1.01 -14.02 -5.46
CA ASP A 105 -1.43 -14.37 -4.10
C ASP A 105 -1.24 -13.21 -3.12
N ASN A 106 -0.28 -12.35 -3.39
CA ASN A 106 0.02 -11.17 -2.57
C ASN A 106 0.33 -9.90 -3.38
N TRP A 107 0.07 -9.89 -4.71
CA TRP A 107 0.23 -8.69 -5.52
C TRP A 107 -0.86 -8.58 -6.58
N TRP A 108 -1.70 -7.57 -6.46
CA TRP A 108 -2.74 -7.27 -7.44
C TRP A 108 -2.40 -6.02 -8.24
N ILE A 109 -2.56 -6.13 -9.55
CA ILE A 109 -2.51 -5.01 -10.47
C ILE A 109 -3.95 -4.53 -10.67
N LEU A 110 -4.20 -3.26 -10.39
CA LEU A 110 -5.55 -2.74 -10.26
C LEU A 110 -5.85 -1.65 -11.30
N THR A 111 -7.07 -1.68 -11.81
CA THR A 111 -7.66 -0.65 -12.67
C THR A 111 -9.07 -0.30 -12.18
N GLY A 112 -9.65 0.80 -12.64
CA GLY A 112 -10.98 1.22 -12.20
C GLY A 112 -11.41 2.56 -12.78
N ASP A 113 -12.31 3.22 -12.08
CA ASP A 113 -12.73 4.59 -12.46
C ASP A 113 -11.56 5.58 -12.24
N LYS A 114 -11.30 6.41 -13.24
CA LYS A 114 -10.19 7.36 -13.20
C LYS A 114 -10.31 8.35 -12.04
N LYS A 115 -11.52 8.85 -11.81
CA LYS A 115 -11.77 9.81 -10.73
C LYS A 115 -11.53 9.17 -9.37
N GLU A 116 -12.02 7.94 -9.16
CA GLU A 116 -11.79 7.20 -7.91
C GLU A 116 -10.29 6.96 -7.64
N ILE A 117 -9.53 6.57 -8.67
CA ILE A 117 -8.09 6.35 -8.58
C ILE A 117 -7.36 7.64 -8.20
N TYR A 118 -7.70 8.75 -8.84
CA TYR A 118 -7.07 10.05 -8.56
C TYR A 118 -7.48 10.62 -7.20
N ASP A 119 -8.73 10.45 -6.78
CA ASP A 119 -9.20 10.85 -5.46
C ASP A 119 -8.51 10.01 -4.37
N LEU A 120 -8.34 8.71 -4.58
CA LEU A 120 -7.57 7.82 -3.69
C LEU A 120 -6.12 8.31 -3.54
N ALA A 121 -5.44 8.60 -4.65
CA ALA A 121 -4.06 9.04 -4.63
C ALA A 121 -3.89 10.37 -3.87
N ARG A 122 -4.74 11.36 -4.16
CA ARG A 122 -4.62 12.74 -3.67
C ARG A 122 -5.12 12.92 -2.25
N HIS A 123 -6.29 12.37 -1.96
CA HIS A 123 -7.03 12.68 -0.72
C HIS A 123 -6.91 11.61 0.35
N GLU A 124 -6.66 10.35 -0.04
CA GLU A 124 -6.50 9.26 0.91
C GLU A 124 -5.04 8.93 1.17
N LEU A 125 -4.22 8.88 0.12
CA LEU A 125 -2.83 8.47 0.23
C LEU A 125 -1.85 9.64 0.26
N PHE A 126 -2.34 10.88 0.05
CA PHE A 126 -1.54 12.12 0.06
C PHE A 126 -0.30 12.04 -0.85
N VAL A 127 -0.44 11.31 -1.94
CA VAL A 127 0.59 11.25 -2.96
C VAL A 127 0.44 12.46 -3.85
N SER A 128 1.48 13.31 -3.87
CA SER A 128 1.51 14.50 -4.74
C SER A 128 1.46 14.04 -6.18
N VAL A 129 0.34 14.30 -6.79
CA VAL A 129 0.14 14.17 -8.21
C VAL A 129 0.56 15.50 -8.79
N THR A 130 1.64 15.57 -9.53
CA THR A 130 1.89 16.74 -10.37
C THR A 130 0.70 16.90 -11.29
N GLN A 131 -0.02 18.00 -11.13
CA GLN A 131 -1.01 18.38 -12.12
C GLN A 131 -0.22 18.59 -13.41
N GLY A 132 -0.40 17.72 -14.37
CA GLY A 132 -0.06 18.03 -15.74
C GLY A 132 -0.96 19.17 -16.21
N ASN A 133 -0.76 19.57 -17.42
CA ASN A 133 -1.49 20.68 -18.07
C ASN A 133 -2.91 20.29 -18.53
N GLY A 134 -3.47 19.18 -18.05
CA GLY A 134 -4.80 18.66 -18.43
C GLY A 134 -4.82 17.97 -19.80
N GLY A 135 -3.65 17.68 -20.37
CA GLY A 135 -3.53 16.97 -21.63
C GLY A 135 -3.74 15.45 -21.49
N PRO A 136 -3.82 14.72 -22.63
CA PRO A 136 -3.97 13.26 -22.62
C PRO A 136 -2.81 12.50 -21.96
N ASP A 137 -1.68 13.17 -21.70
CA ASP A 137 -0.49 12.63 -21.05
C ASP A 137 -0.33 13.12 -19.61
N ASP A 138 -1.41 13.63 -19.01
CA ASP A 138 -1.46 14.14 -17.64
C ASP A 138 -1.53 13.01 -16.62
N PHE A 139 -0.40 12.33 -16.43
CA PHE A 139 -0.31 11.19 -15.53
C PHE A 139 0.22 11.56 -14.14
N VAL A 140 -0.28 10.83 -13.15
CA VAL A 140 0.30 10.80 -11.80
C VAL A 140 1.67 10.15 -11.88
N HIS A 141 2.72 10.95 -12.10
CA HIS A 141 4.07 10.45 -11.97
C HIS A 141 4.50 10.51 -10.51
N THR A 142 4.49 9.37 -9.85
CA THR A 142 5.05 9.28 -8.51
C THR A 142 5.96 8.06 -8.40
N GLU A 143 7.13 8.28 -7.86
CA GLU A 143 8.07 7.22 -7.47
C GLU A 143 7.75 6.70 -6.07
N LYS A 144 6.72 7.27 -5.42
CA LYS A 144 6.40 6.96 -4.03
C LYS A 144 5.60 5.69 -3.90
N ILE A 145 6.08 4.83 -3.02
CA ILE A 145 5.37 3.69 -2.49
C ILE A 145 4.81 4.08 -1.12
N VAL A 146 3.56 3.75 -0.86
CA VAL A 146 2.86 4.01 0.41
C VAL A 146 2.74 2.71 1.18
N LEU A 147 3.13 2.70 2.45
CA LEU A 147 2.91 1.59 3.37
C LEU A 147 1.71 1.87 4.26
N LEU A 148 0.73 1.00 4.23
CA LEU A 148 -0.38 0.96 5.21
C LEU A 148 -0.17 -0.19 6.19
N ASP A 149 -0.53 0.04 7.44
CA ASP A 149 -0.58 -1.05 8.40
C ASP A 149 -1.91 -1.84 8.34
N LYS A 150 -2.03 -2.87 9.16
CA LYS A 150 -3.18 -3.77 9.23
C LYS A 150 -4.51 -3.07 9.58
N GLU A 151 -4.43 -1.88 10.19
CA GLU A 151 -5.56 -1.02 10.48
C GLU A 151 -5.76 0.10 9.46
N ARG A 152 -5.02 0.07 8.33
CA ARG A 152 -5.09 1.04 7.22
C ARG A 152 -4.57 2.44 7.54
N PHE A 153 -3.72 2.59 8.55
CA PHE A 153 -3.00 3.85 8.79
C PHE A 153 -1.73 3.92 7.94
N ILE A 154 -1.46 5.08 7.37
CA ILE A 154 -0.23 5.32 6.62
C ILE A 154 0.95 5.28 7.60
N ARG A 155 1.94 4.43 7.30
CA ARG A 155 3.13 4.23 8.13
C ARG A 155 4.39 4.83 7.54
N GLY A 156 4.39 5.08 6.24
CA GLY A 156 5.54 5.70 5.56
C GLY A 156 5.37 5.80 4.06
N TYR A 157 6.27 6.59 3.49
CA TYR A 157 6.44 6.77 2.05
C TYR A 157 7.88 6.43 1.70
N TYR A 158 8.06 5.67 0.62
CA TYR A 158 9.37 5.16 0.20
C TYR A 158 9.60 5.48 -1.26
N ASN A 159 10.85 5.75 -1.64
CA ASN A 159 11.19 5.90 -3.05
C ASN A 159 11.29 4.51 -3.70
N GLY A 160 10.36 4.19 -4.59
CA GLY A 160 10.30 2.90 -5.26
C GLY A 160 11.42 2.66 -6.27
N LEU A 161 12.16 3.68 -6.66
CA LEU A 161 13.32 3.55 -7.56
C LEU A 161 14.63 3.27 -6.81
N ASP A 162 14.63 3.38 -5.48
CA ASP A 162 15.77 3.15 -4.60
C ASP A 162 15.65 1.80 -3.90
N THR A 163 16.54 0.86 -4.23
CA THR A 163 16.57 -0.48 -3.62
C THR A 163 16.85 -0.43 -2.12
N THR A 164 17.58 0.58 -1.64
CA THR A 164 17.80 0.79 -0.20
C THR A 164 16.51 1.15 0.51
N ALA A 165 15.67 1.99 -0.12
CA ALA A 165 14.35 2.33 0.40
C ALA A 165 13.40 1.11 0.41
N ILE A 166 13.51 0.20 -0.56
CA ILE A 166 12.77 -1.07 -0.57
C ILE A 166 13.21 -1.97 0.60
N GLY A 167 14.51 -2.08 0.83
CA GLY A 167 15.04 -2.81 2.00
C GLY A 167 14.55 -2.21 3.31
N LYS A 168 14.50 -0.86 3.42
CA LYS A 168 13.95 -0.17 4.58
C LYS A 168 12.45 -0.46 4.74
N LEU A 169 11.66 -0.43 3.67
CA LEU A 169 10.24 -0.78 3.67
C LEU A 169 10.01 -2.18 4.24
N ALA A 170 10.78 -3.17 3.78
CA ALA A 170 10.70 -4.54 4.30
C ALA A 170 11.04 -4.61 5.81
N GLY A 171 12.08 -3.91 6.25
CA GLY A 171 12.48 -3.81 7.65
C GLY A 171 11.42 -3.14 8.53
N ASP A 172 10.80 -2.07 8.05
CA ASP A 172 9.74 -1.36 8.76
C ASP A 172 8.48 -2.23 8.92
N ILE A 173 8.08 -2.99 7.89
CA ILE A 173 7.00 -3.98 7.98
C ILE A 173 7.29 -5.01 9.07
N ALA A 174 8.47 -5.61 9.07
CA ALA A 174 8.88 -6.60 10.06
C ALA A 174 8.87 -6.01 11.49
N THR A 175 9.41 -4.80 11.66
CA THR A 175 9.49 -4.10 12.94
C THR A 175 8.10 -3.79 13.49
N ILE A 176 7.19 -3.24 12.66
CA ILE A 176 5.83 -2.89 13.08
C ILE A 176 5.03 -4.15 13.42
N ASN A 177 5.21 -5.23 12.67
CA ASN A 177 4.55 -6.50 12.94
C ASN A 177 4.93 -7.06 14.32
N ILE A 178 6.23 -7.08 14.64
CA ILE A 178 6.73 -7.55 15.94
C ILE A 178 6.27 -6.63 17.08
N ALA A 179 6.30 -5.31 16.90
CA ALA A 179 5.88 -4.35 17.93
C ALA A 179 4.40 -4.48 18.30
N LYS A 180 3.52 -4.79 17.32
CA LYS A 180 2.09 -5.00 17.56
C LYS A 180 1.81 -6.31 18.27
N ASP A 181 2.54 -7.38 17.97
CA ASP A 181 2.39 -8.68 18.65
C ASP A 181 2.75 -8.58 20.14
N ARG A 182 3.71 -7.74 20.49
CA ARG A 182 4.07 -7.46 21.90
C ARG A 182 3.01 -6.70 22.67
N ARG A 183 2.11 -5.97 22.01
CA ARG A 183 1.02 -5.20 22.65
C ARG A 183 -0.25 -6.00 22.89
N LYS A 184 -0.34 -7.25 22.43
CA LYS A 184 -1.47 -8.15 22.74
C LYS A 184 -1.36 -8.61 24.20
N PRO A 185 -2.30 -8.20 25.11
CA PRO A 185 -2.16 -8.44 26.57
C PRO A 185 -2.18 -9.92 27.01
N GLY A 186 -2.29 -10.84 26.04
CA GLY A 186 -2.41 -12.29 26.32
C GLY A 186 -1.08 -13.04 26.38
N LEU A 187 0.00 -12.53 25.80
CA LEU A 187 1.26 -13.28 25.72
C LEU A 187 2.04 -13.22 27.04
N LEU A 188 2.02 -12.09 27.72
CA LEU A 188 2.71 -11.94 29.01
C LEU A 188 1.99 -12.69 30.15
N LYS A 189 0.65 -12.81 30.12
CA LYS A 189 -0.08 -13.61 31.12
C LYS A 189 0.20 -15.12 31.00
N ARG A 190 0.50 -15.67 29.82
CA ARG A 190 0.82 -17.09 29.63
C ARG A 190 2.23 -17.48 30.09
N LEU A 191 3.16 -16.53 30.16
CA LEU A 191 4.52 -16.78 30.62
C LEU A 191 4.68 -16.71 32.14
N PHE A 192 3.74 -16.07 32.86
CA PHE A 192 3.79 -15.90 34.32
C PHE A 192 2.70 -16.65 35.09
N SER A 193 1.82 -17.41 34.43
CA SER A 193 0.78 -18.24 35.09
C SER A 193 1.18 -19.69 35.27
N GLY A 194 2.44 -20.04 35.14
CA GLY A 194 2.98 -21.39 35.22
C GLY A 194 3.86 -21.69 36.45
N GLN A 195 3.67 -21.00 37.57
CA GLN A 195 4.30 -21.40 38.84
C GLN A 195 3.31 -21.17 39.97
N ASP A 196 2.47 -22.12 40.22
CA ASP A 196 1.90 -22.44 41.51
C ASP A 196 1.28 -23.86 41.43
N HIS A 197 2.11 -24.85 41.72
CA HIS A 197 1.76 -26.11 42.40
C HIS A 197 3.06 -26.80 42.84
#